data_ffe2c4bdd9e7eb9349ba53c03bc190d9
#
_entry.id   ffe2c4bdd9e7eb9349ba53c03bc190d9
#
_cell.length_a   1.000
_cell.length_b   1.000
_cell.length_c   1.000
_cell.angle_alpha   90.00
_cell.angle_beta   90.00
_cell.angle_gamma   90.00
#
_symmetry.space_group_name_H-M   'P 1'
#
loop_
_entity.id
_entity.type
_entity.pdbx_description
1 polymer ?
#
loop_
_entity_poly.entity_id
_entity_poly.type
_entity_poly.pdbx_seq_one_letter_code
_entity_poly.pdbx_strand_id
1 'polypeptide(L)'
;MRVPKQLFMAIVPVSVWFSSRPWLNFATRPLMRGLAAATMRVRKAQPQTTVEEIGEEWQRMFPSRKVVPITGVENDTVYAEIHITCPHRGTGNVEGCYRMMEYDRKMLEGIGGQFVVLRSQAEPGVEVCQVAMRKADVPVDDLVPAHVRARRGNLEPS
;
A
#
# COMPACT_ATOMS: atom_id res chain seq x y z
N MET A 1 -5.44 14.81 17.48
CA MET A 1 -6.72 15.06 16.77
C MET A 1 -7.07 13.80 15.99
N ARG A 2 -8.17 13.11 16.29
CA ARG A 2 -8.60 11.92 15.57
C ARG A 2 -9.19 12.37 14.23
N VAL A 3 -8.66 11.91 13.11
CA VAL A 3 -9.29 12.11 11.80
C VAL A 3 -10.66 11.46 11.87
N PRO A 4 -11.77 12.21 11.66
CA PRO A 4 -13.10 11.64 11.75
C PRO A 4 -13.23 10.51 10.73
N LYS A 5 -13.78 9.36 11.16
CA LYS A 5 -14.04 8.18 10.32
C LYS A 5 -14.81 8.56 9.04
N GLN A 6 -15.65 9.57 9.12
CA GLN A 6 -16.42 10.12 8.01
C GLN A 6 -15.54 10.75 6.91
N LEU A 7 -14.46 11.45 7.29
CA LEU A 7 -13.54 12.05 6.31
C LEU A 7 -12.75 10.97 5.55
N PHE A 8 -12.31 9.92 6.25
CA PHE A 8 -11.66 8.77 5.63
C PHE A 8 -12.61 8.06 4.65
N MET A 9 -13.86 7.85 5.03
CA MET A 9 -14.88 7.21 4.20
C MET A 9 -15.28 8.04 2.96
N ALA A 10 -15.17 9.36 3.01
CA ALA A 10 -15.43 10.23 1.86
C ALA A 10 -14.27 10.27 0.84
N ILE A 11 -13.04 10.07 1.31
CA ILE A 11 -11.84 10.10 0.45
C ILE A 11 -11.72 8.82 -0.39
N VAL A 12 -12.14 7.66 0.16
CA VAL A 12 -12.03 6.36 -0.50
C VAL A 12 -12.71 6.33 -1.88
N PRO A 13 -13.99 6.70 -2.06
CA PRO A 13 -14.64 6.65 -3.37
C PRO A 13 -14.01 7.59 -4.41
N VAL A 14 -13.50 8.75 -3.96
CA VAL A 14 -12.82 9.70 -4.85
C VAL A 14 -11.50 9.13 -5.34
N SER A 15 -10.70 8.55 -4.44
CA SER A 15 -9.41 7.91 -4.80
C SER A 15 -9.59 6.72 -5.74
N VAL A 16 -10.68 5.96 -5.57
CA VAL A 16 -11.06 4.85 -6.47
C VAL A 16 -11.40 5.35 -7.87
N TRP A 17 -12.24 6.37 -7.94
CA TRP A 17 -12.64 6.97 -9.22
C TRP A 17 -11.41 7.46 -10.00
N PHE A 18 -10.46 8.11 -9.32
CA PHE A 18 -9.20 8.55 -9.91
C PHE A 18 -8.29 7.38 -10.31
N SER A 19 -8.10 6.39 -9.45
CA SER A 19 -7.19 5.26 -9.70
C SER A 19 -7.67 4.30 -10.79
N SER A 20 -8.99 4.28 -11.07
CA SER A 20 -9.59 3.43 -12.10
C SER A 20 -9.36 3.93 -13.53
N ARG A 21 -8.95 5.20 -13.70
CA ARG A 21 -8.83 5.84 -15.01
C ARG A 21 -7.38 6.04 -15.44
N PRO A 22 -6.90 5.35 -16.50
CA PRO A 22 -5.51 5.44 -16.92
C PRO A 22 -5.05 6.86 -17.29
N TRP A 23 -5.93 7.66 -17.87
CA TRP A 23 -5.64 9.04 -18.27
C TRP A 23 -5.49 10.01 -17.08
N LEU A 24 -5.93 9.63 -15.88
CA LEU A 24 -5.73 10.40 -14.63
C LEU A 24 -4.48 9.98 -13.85
N ASN A 25 -3.64 9.12 -14.40
CA ASN A 25 -2.42 8.65 -13.72
C ASN A 25 -1.51 9.78 -13.25
N PHE A 26 -1.41 10.85 -14.06
CA PHE A 26 -0.59 12.01 -13.71
C PHE A 26 -1.08 12.72 -12.43
N ALA A 27 -2.39 12.66 -12.13
CA ALA A 27 -2.98 13.28 -10.95
C ALA A 27 -3.08 12.33 -9.75
N THR A 28 -3.25 11.03 -9.98
CA THR A 28 -3.42 10.03 -8.91
C THR A 28 -2.19 9.95 -8.01
N ARG A 29 -1.00 9.89 -8.60
CA ARG A 29 0.27 9.78 -7.85
C ARG A 29 0.49 10.98 -6.92
N PRO A 30 0.49 12.24 -7.37
CA PRO A 30 0.66 13.39 -6.48
C PRO A 30 -0.45 13.50 -5.44
N LEU A 31 -1.69 13.13 -5.77
CA LEU A 31 -2.80 13.12 -4.81
C LEU A 31 -2.55 12.12 -3.67
N MET A 32 -2.19 10.87 -3.99
CA MET A 32 -1.91 9.84 -2.99
C MET A 32 -0.70 10.21 -2.12
N ARG A 33 0.36 10.75 -2.72
CA ARG A 33 1.54 11.22 -2.00
C ARG A 33 1.23 12.41 -1.08
N GLY A 34 0.42 13.35 -1.54
CA GLY A 34 -0.06 14.49 -0.73
C GLY A 34 -0.88 14.04 0.47
N LEU A 35 -1.80 13.09 0.26
CA LEU A 35 -2.62 12.51 1.33
C LEU A 35 -1.77 11.77 2.36
N ALA A 36 -0.79 10.97 1.92
CA ALA A 36 0.17 10.30 2.79
C ALA A 36 0.98 11.30 3.62
N ALA A 37 1.49 12.35 3.00
CA ALA A 37 2.24 13.41 3.69
C ALA A 37 1.39 14.11 4.76
N ALA A 38 0.12 14.39 4.46
CA ALA A 38 -0.81 14.97 5.43
C ALA A 38 -1.06 13.99 6.60
N THR A 39 -1.28 12.70 6.31
CA THR A 39 -1.46 11.67 7.35
C THR A 39 -0.23 11.56 8.24
N MET A 40 0.97 11.48 7.66
CA MET A 40 2.23 11.42 8.42
C MET A 40 2.39 12.64 9.33
N ARG A 41 2.07 13.84 8.84
CA ARG A 41 2.14 15.07 9.64
C ARG A 41 1.17 15.05 10.82
N VAL A 42 -0.09 14.66 10.58
CA VAL A 42 -1.13 14.56 11.62
C VAL A 42 -0.78 13.48 12.66
N ARG A 43 -0.26 12.34 12.21
CA ARG A 43 0.13 11.21 13.05
C ARG A 43 1.51 11.38 13.67
N LYS A 44 2.24 12.45 13.32
CA LYS A 44 3.62 12.73 13.78
C LYS A 44 4.53 11.53 13.51
N ALA A 45 4.49 11.02 12.26
CA ALA A 45 5.32 9.90 11.85
C ALA A 45 6.80 10.25 12.01
N GLN A 46 7.60 9.30 12.49
CA GLN A 46 9.02 9.46 12.74
C GLN A 46 9.81 8.46 11.89
N PRO A 47 10.98 8.84 11.37
CA PRO A 47 11.91 7.90 10.76
C PRO A 47 12.31 6.81 11.75
N GLN A 48 12.42 5.58 11.25
CA GLN A 48 12.77 4.40 12.03
C GLN A 48 14.10 3.84 11.54
N THR A 49 14.76 3.02 12.37
CA THR A 49 16.10 2.49 12.09
C THR A 49 16.12 0.99 11.83
N THR A 50 15.16 0.25 12.39
CA THR A 50 15.03 -1.19 12.18
C THR A 50 13.80 -1.50 11.31
N VAL A 51 13.79 -2.65 10.67
CA VAL A 51 12.67 -3.06 9.81
C VAL A 51 11.40 -3.31 10.62
N GLU A 52 11.54 -3.84 11.83
CA GLU A 52 10.44 -4.07 12.77
C GLU A 52 9.76 -2.75 13.15
N GLU A 53 10.56 -1.75 13.55
CA GLU A 53 10.06 -0.42 13.88
C GLU A 53 9.37 0.25 12.68
N ILE A 54 9.87 0.06 11.45
CA ILE A 54 9.24 0.52 10.23
C ILE A 54 7.85 -0.11 10.07
N GLY A 55 7.74 -1.41 10.23
CA GLY A 55 6.47 -2.14 10.17
C GLY A 55 5.47 -1.67 11.22
N GLU A 56 5.91 -1.51 12.47
CA GLU A 56 5.08 -1.04 13.58
C GLU A 56 4.63 0.41 13.38
N GLU A 57 5.51 1.28 12.89
CA GLU A 57 5.20 2.68 12.62
C GLU A 57 4.20 2.81 11.48
N TRP A 58 4.36 2.03 10.39
CA TRP A 58 3.38 1.96 9.32
C TRP A 58 2.03 1.49 9.84
N GLN A 59 1.99 0.41 10.64
CA GLN A 59 0.78 -0.10 11.24
C GLN A 59 0.10 0.93 12.15
N ARG A 60 0.86 1.74 12.90
CA ARG A 60 0.37 2.81 13.78
C ARG A 60 -0.36 3.92 13.00
N MET A 61 -0.04 4.12 11.74
CA MET A 61 -0.69 5.14 10.91
C MET A 61 -2.13 4.76 10.52
N PHE A 62 -2.53 3.51 10.66
CA PHE A 62 -3.90 3.06 10.41
C PHE A 62 -4.82 3.25 11.63
N PRO A 63 -6.16 3.25 11.42
CA PRO A 63 -7.12 3.41 12.50
C PRO A 63 -7.06 2.30 13.56
N SER A 64 -6.68 1.09 13.16
CA SER A 64 -6.54 -0.09 14.02
C SER A 64 -5.46 -1.02 13.48
N ARG A 65 -4.65 -1.57 14.37
CA ARG A 65 -3.66 -2.61 14.03
C ARG A 65 -4.31 -3.88 13.47
N LYS A 66 -5.56 -4.15 13.83
CA LYS A 66 -6.31 -5.34 13.37
C LYS A 66 -6.62 -5.33 11.87
N VAL A 67 -6.70 -4.15 11.24
CA VAL A 67 -6.98 -4.05 9.81
C VAL A 67 -5.72 -4.15 8.94
N VAL A 68 -4.55 -4.09 9.56
CA VAL A 68 -3.24 -4.25 8.92
C VAL A 68 -2.29 -5.08 9.82
N PRO A 69 -2.61 -6.35 10.11
CA PRO A 69 -1.78 -7.18 10.97
C PRO A 69 -0.41 -7.46 10.33
N ILE A 70 0.64 -7.36 11.12
CA ILE A 70 1.96 -7.90 10.78
C ILE A 70 1.89 -9.41 10.94
N THR A 71 2.28 -10.15 9.92
CA THR A 71 2.20 -11.61 9.86
C THR A 71 3.54 -12.30 10.14
N GLY A 72 4.64 -11.58 9.96
CA GLY A 72 5.97 -12.10 10.25
C GLY A 72 7.09 -11.11 9.93
N VAL A 73 8.28 -11.44 10.40
CA VAL A 73 9.52 -10.74 10.07
C VAL A 73 10.55 -11.80 9.72
N GLU A 74 11.08 -11.75 8.50
CA GLU A 74 12.08 -12.70 7.99
C GLU A 74 13.05 -12.00 7.04
N ASN A 75 14.35 -12.28 7.14
CA ASN A 75 15.37 -11.78 6.22
C ASN A 75 15.27 -10.26 5.97
N ASP A 76 15.27 -9.46 7.03
CA ASP A 76 15.13 -7.99 6.98
C ASP A 76 13.85 -7.51 6.27
N THR A 77 12.81 -8.34 6.24
CA THR A 77 11.52 -8.05 5.63
C THR A 77 10.40 -8.22 6.63
N VAL A 78 9.58 -7.20 6.81
CA VAL A 78 8.30 -7.29 7.53
C VAL A 78 7.21 -7.65 6.53
N TYR A 79 6.48 -8.71 6.82
CA TYR A 79 5.29 -9.13 6.08
C TYR A 79 4.03 -8.70 6.83
N ALA A 80 3.06 -8.21 6.10
CA ALA A 80 1.77 -7.80 6.67
C ALA A 80 0.62 -8.06 5.70
N GLU A 81 -0.59 -7.99 6.21
CA GLU A 81 -1.82 -8.08 5.42
C GLU A 81 -2.64 -6.80 5.55
N ILE A 82 -3.39 -6.46 4.50
CA ILE A 82 -4.37 -5.37 4.53
C ILE A 82 -5.76 -5.97 4.40
N HIS A 83 -6.52 -5.94 5.51
CA HIS A 83 -7.87 -6.49 5.64
C HIS A 83 -8.97 -5.47 5.31
N ILE A 84 -8.60 -4.23 5.01
CA ILE A 84 -9.56 -3.22 4.54
C ILE A 84 -10.05 -3.63 3.17
N THR A 85 -11.38 -3.72 2.99
CA THR A 85 -11.97 -4.07 1.70
C THR A 85 -11.54 -3.06 0.63
N CYS A 86 -10.84 -3.56 -0.38
CA CYS A 86 -10.37 -2.73 -1.48
C CYS A 86 -11.50 -2.53 -2.50
N PRO A 87 -11.73 -1.30 -2.97
CA PRO A 87 -12.70 -1.05 -4.03
C PRO A 87 -12.37 -1.70 -5.37
N HIS A 88 -11.10 -2.09 -5.58
CA HIS A 88 -10.66 -2.87 -6.73
C HIS A 88 -10.77 -4.39 -6.54
N ARG A 89 -11.34 -4.85 -5.41
CA ARG A 89 -11.40 -6.29 -5.09
C ARG A 89 -12.05 -7.10 -6.20
N GLY A 90 -11.34 -8.11 -6.69
CA GLY A 90 -11.81 -9.03 -7.72
C GLY A 90 -12.03 -8.43 -9.12
N THR A 91 -11.64 -7.17 -9.35
CA THR A 91 -11.85 -6.49 -10.64
C THR A 91 -10.80 -6.83 -11.71
N GLY A 92 -9.70 -7.49 -11.35
CA GLY A 92 -8.52 -7.67 -12.19
C GLY A 92 -7.68 -6.38 -12.36
N ASN A 93 -8.12 -5.24 -11.85
CA ASN A 93 -7.41 -3.94 -12.03
C ASN A 93 -6.24 -3.79 -11.04
N VAL A 94 -5.23 -4.67 -11.17
CA VAL A 94 -4.02 -4.68 -10.33
C VAL A 94 -3.21 -3.38 -10.53
N GLU A 95 -3.25 -2.81 -11.71
CA GLU A 95 -2.60 -1.52 -12.02
C GLU A 95 -3.28 -0.35 -11.26
N GLY A 96 -4.60 -0.36 -11.16
CA GLY A 96 -5.33 0.61 -10.34
C GLY A 96 -4.95 0.50 -8.86
N CYS A 97 -4.85 -0.72 -8.34
CA CYS A 97 -4.35 -0.99 -6.99
C CYS A 97 -2.92 -0.45 -6.83
N TYR A 98 -2.00 -0.76 -7.77
CA TYR A 98 -0.63 -0.28 -7.74
C TYR A 98 -0.55 1.25 -7.62
N ARG A 99 -1.38 1.98 -8.37
CA ARG A 99 -1.44 3.44 -8.29
C ARG A 99 -1.96 3.96 -6.96
N MET A 100 -2.97 3.30 -6.41
CA MET A 100 -3.55 3.68 -5.12
C MET A 100 -2.56 3.45 -3.97
N MET A 101 -1.75 2.39 -4.03
CA MET A 101 -0.71 2.07 -3.04
C MET A 101 0.50 3.02 -3.07
N GLU A 102 0.47 4.05 -3.92
CA GLU A 102 1.43 5.17 -3.82
C GLU A 102 1.31 5.90 -2.47
N TYR A 103 0.15 5.83 -1.84
CA TYR A 103 -0.07 6.29 -0.47
C TYR A 103 0.86 5.57 0.52
N ASP A 104 0.86 4.23 0.51
CA ASP A 104 1.67 3.42 1.42
C ASP A 104 3.17 3.55 1.08
N ARG A 105 3.53 3.56 -0.21
CA ARG A 105 4.93 3.78 -0.62
C ARG A 105 5.46 5.12 -0.10
N LYS A 106 4.66 6.19 -0.17
CA LYS A 106 5.06 7.49 0.36
C LYS A 106 5.18 7.49 1.88
N MET A 107 4.31 6.77 2.59
CA MET A 107 4.44 6.62 4.05
C MET A 107 5.74 5.91 4.41
N LEU A 108 6.04 4.77 3.76
CA LEU A 108 7.27 4.01 4.02
C LEU A 108 8.52 4.83 3.69
N GLU A 109 8.53 5.52 2.55
CA GLU A 109 9.62 6.44 2.17
C GLU A 109 9.89 7.48 3.27
N GLY A 110 8.84 8.03 3.87
CA GLY A 110 8.94 9.05 4.90
C GLY A 110 9.43 8.55 6.27
N ILE A 111 9.35 7.24 6.52
CA ILE A 111 9.81 6.62 7.77
C ILE A 111 11.06 5.75 7.60
N GLY A 112 11.69 5.79 6.43
CA GLY A 112 12.96 5.11 6.17
C GLY A 112 12.82 3.73 5.55
N GLY A 113 11.66 3.40 4.97
CA GLY A 113 11.38 2.10 4.37
C GLY A 113 10.93 2.18 2.91
N GLN A 114 10.70 1.00 2.35
CA GLN A 114 10.09 0.79 1.04
C GLN A 114 9.01 -0.29 1.13
N PHE A 115 8.04 -0.24 0.20
CA PHE A 115 6.79 -0.99 0.26
C PHE A 115 6.52 -1.73 -1.03
N VAL A 116 6.25 -3.03 -0.93
CA VAL A 116 5.92 -3.90 -2.06
C VAL A 116 4.60 -4.62 -1.80
N VAL A 117 3.67 -4.57 -2.76
CA VAL A 117 2.45 -5.38 -2.74
C VAL A 117 2.74 -6.71 -3.41
N LEU A 118 2.75 -7.81 -2.64
CA LEU A 118 3.00 -9.16 -3.13
C LEU A 118 1.75 -9.81 -3.72
N ARG A 119 0.59 -9.63 -3.07
CA ARG A 119 -0.74 -10.07 -3.54
C ARG A 119 -1.72 -8.92 -3.39
N SER A 120 -2.53 -8.70 -4.40
CA SER A 120 -3.52 -7.62 -4.40
C SER A 120 -4.93 -8.18 -4.34
N GLN A 121 -5.81 -7.58 -3.54
CA GLN A 121 -7.25 -7.87 -3.58
C GLN A 121 -7.88 -7.63 -4.96
N ALA A 122 -7.22 -6.87 -5.85
CA ALA A 122 -7.68 -6.71 -7.22
C ALA A 122 -7.55 -8.00 -8.04
N GLU A 123 -6.64 -8.91 -7.66
CA GLU A 123 -6.50 -10.21 -8.28
C GLU A 123 -7.74 -11.07 -7.96
N PRO A 124 -8.26 -11.85 -8.94
CA PRO A 124 -9.37 -12.76 -8.69
C PRO A 124 -9.06 -13.76 -7.56
N GLY A 125 -9.99 -13.96 -6.64
CA GLY A 125 -9.85 -14.91 -5.53
C GLY A 125 -8.94 -14.49 -4.39
N VAL A 126 -8.34 -13.28 -4.44
CA VAL A 126 -7.51 -12.76 -3.35
C VAL A 126 -8.37 -11.94 -2.38
N GLU A 127 -8.47 -12.39 -1.14
CA GLU A 127 -9.32 -11.76 -0.13
C GLU A 127 -8.64 -10.64 0.64
N VAL A 128 -7.33 -10.73 0.87
CA VAL A 128 -6.53 -9.73 1.56
C VAL A 128 -5.29 -9.38 0.74
N CYS A 129 -4.85 -8.11 0.81
CA CYS A 129 -3.56 -7.77 0.22
C CYS A 129 -2.44 -8.31 1.11
N GLN A 130 -1.43 -8.94 0.50
CA GLN A 130 -0.19 -9.30 1.18
C GLN A 130 0.90 -8.31 0.76
N VAL A 131 1.59 -7.76 1.74
CA VAL A 131 2.57 -6.71 1.52
C VAL A 131 3.88 -7.03 2.23
N ALA A 132 4.97 -6.49 1.71
CA ALA A 132 6.29 -6.59 2.29
C ALA A 132 6.89 -5.20 2.45
N MET A 133 7.64 -5.00 3.52
CA MET A 133 8.34 -3.77 3.85
C MET A 133 9.79 -4.07 4.17
N ARG A 134 10.72 -3.28 3.64
CA ARG A 134 12.14 -3.32 3.94
C ARG A 134 12.65 -1.92 4.24
N LYS A 135 13.86 -1.83 4.78
CA LYS A 135 14.58 -0.57 4.87
C LYS A 135 14.87 -0.01 3.46
N ALA A 136 14.98 1.29 3.34
CA ALA A 136 15.19 1.96 2.06
C ALA A 136 16.49 1.57 1.35
N ASP A 137 17.52 1.15 2.10
CA ASP A 137 18.83 0.73 1.62
C ASP A 137 18.95 -0.79 1.31
N VAL A 138 17.91 -1.59 1.59
CA VAL A 138 17.88 -3.03 1.32
C VAL A 138 17.20 -3.31 -0.01
N PRO A 139 17.84 -4.02 -0.98
CA PRO A 139 17.22 -4.35 -2.26
C PRO A 139 15.90 -5.13 -2.12
N VAL A 140 14.98 -4.93 -3.08
CA VAL A 140 13.67 -5.62 -3.14
C VAL A 140 13.50 -6.47 -4.40
N ASP A 141 14.58 -6.74 -5.13
CA ASP A 141 14.55 -7.42 -6.44
C ASP A 141 14.03 -8.87 -6.37
N ASP A 142 14.15 -9.50 -5.21
CA ASP A 142 13.61 -10.82 -4.90
C ASP A 142 12.09 -10.81 -4.59
N LEU A 143 11.53 -9.65 -4.32
CA LEU A 143 10.11 -9.47 -4.05
C LEU A 143 9.35 -9.15 -5.35
N VAL A 144 8.65 -10.12 -5.91
CA VAL A 144 7.92 -9.92 -7.17
C VAL A 144 6.59 -9.18 -6.90
N PRO A 145 6.46 -7.90 -7.33
CA PRO A 145 5.24 -7.14 -7.10
C PRO A 145 4.03 -7.71 -7.88
N ALA A 146 2.84 -7.64 -7.29
CA ALA A 146 1.61 -8.13 -7.89
C ALA A 146 1.35 -7.57 -9.32
N HIS A 147 1.58 -6.27 -9.52
CA HIS A 147 1.39 -5.63 -10.83
C HIS A 147 2.40 -6.11 -11.88
N VAL A 148 3.63 -6.46 -11.50
CA VAL A 148 4.64 -7.03 -12.41
C VAL A 148 4.23 -8.44 -12.80
N ARG A 149 3.79 -9.25 -11.84
CA ARG A 149 3.27 -10.62 -12.09
C ARG A 149 2.05 -10.58 -13.02
N ALA A 150 1.08 -9.68 -12.76
CA ALA A 150 -0.10 -9.53 -13.60
C ALA A 150 0.24 -9.15 -15.06
N ARG A 151 1.24 -8.28 -15.27
CA ARG A 151 1.71 -7.95 -16.62
C ARG A 151 2.32 -9.14 -17.34
N ARG A 152 3.11 -9.97 -16.63
CA ARG A 152 3.71 -11.18 -17.21
C ARG A 152 2.66 -12.20 -17.60
N GLY A 153 1.66 -12.45 -16.74
CA GLY A 153 0.54 -13.36 -17.03
C GLY A 153 -0.31 -12.92 -18.24
N ASN A 154 -0.40 -11.62 -18.51
CA ASN A 154 -1.11 -11.09 -19.68
C ASN A 154 -0.27 -11.18 -20.99
N LEU A 155 1.01 -11.52 -20.91
CA LEU A 155 1.91 -11.64 -22.05
C LEU A 155 2.13 -13.10 -22.48
N GLU A 156 1.70 -14.10 -21.67
CA GLU A 156 1.71 -15.50 -22.06
C GLU A 156 0.43 -15.81 -22.85
N PRO A 157 0.53 -16.17 -24.15
CA PRO A 157 -0.63 -16.61 -24.94
C PRO A 157 -1.15 -17.93 -24.38
N SER A 158 -2.47 -18.06 -24.26
CA SER A 158 -3.20 -19.28 -23.89
C SER A 158 -3.02 -20.37 -24.94
#